data_8a5566c54291c63ce15158e83850a3f8
#
_entry.id   8a5566c54291c63ce15158e83850a3f8
#
_cell.length_a   1.000
_cell.length_b   1.000
_cell.length_c   1.000
_cell.angle_alpha   90.00
_cell.angle_beta   90.00
_cell.angle_gamma   90.00
#
_symmetry.space_group_name_H-M   'P 1'
#
loop_
_entity.id
_entity.type
_entity.pdbx_description
1 polymer ?
#
loop_
_entity_poly.entity_id
_entity_poly.type
_entity_poly.pdbx_seq_one_letter_code
_entity_poly.pdbx_strand_id
1 'polypeptide(L)'
;FFEQNKNNYFVPTTYSFSHHYFSKETDAQERANKAFQDFQMDGTELTGDPFFLGKNFYQNSGDEIKRNFGELFLLLIQELPVNEWSGPHESAFGEHIVFLKDVSAGFLPPLEKVISRVQQDYLTQAQDEAVAKYIDEIRSEYSVVINPNYKF
;
A
#
# COMPACT_ATOMS: atom_id res chain seq x y z
N PHE A 1 3.88 15.88 -20.89
CA PHE A 1 3.24 14.65 -20.40
C PHE A 1 3.65 14.33 -18.96
N PHE A 2 4.97 14.33 -18.67
CA PHE A 2 5.47 14.04 -17.32
C PHE A 2 4.91 15.02 -16.28
N GLU A 3 4.93 16.31 -16.58
CA GLU A 3 4.44 17.35 -15.67
C GLU A 3 2.97 17.17 -15.29
N GLN A 4 2.16 16.68 -16.24
CA GLN A 4 0.73 16.47 -16.04
C GLN A 4 0.44 15.14 -15.34
N ASN A 5 1.41 14.23 -15.31
CA ASN A 5 1.24 12.86 -14.79
C ASN A 5 2.22 12.53 -13.67
N LYS A 6 2.71 13.52 -12.95
CA LYS A 6 3.70 13.32 -11.87
C LYS A 6 3.28 12.30 -10.85
N ASN A 7 1.99 12.27 -10.51
CA ASN A 7 1.48 11.36 -9.49
C ASN A 7 1.67 9.88 -9.88
N ASN A 8 1.74 9.59 -11.18
CA ASN A 8 1.97 8.23 -11.67
C ASN A 8 3.41 7.76 -11.45
N TYR A 9 4.34 8.69 -11.21
CA TYR A 9 5.76 8.42 -11.04
C TYR A 9 6.26 8.67 -9.63
N PHE A 10 5.37 9.10 -8.73
CA PHE A 10 5.71 9.33 -7.35
C PHE A 10 5.99 8.00 -6.64
N VAL A 11 7.13 7.95 -5.95
CA VAL A 11 7.49 6.80 -5.11
C VAL A 11 6.89 7.04 -3.73
N PRO A 12 5.98 6.19 -3.26
CA PRO A 12 5.32 6.42 -1.98
C PRO A 12 6.28 6.22 -0.81
N THR A 13 5.91 6.81 0.35
CA THR A 13 6.59 6.52 1.61
C THR A 13 6.45 5.03 1.91
N THR A 14 7.54 4.42 2.35
CA THR A 14 7.57 3.01 2.75
C THR A 14 8.02 2.85 4.19
N TYR A 15 7.56 1.76 4.80
CA TYR A 15 7.80 1.46 6.21
C TYR A 15 8.37 0.07 6.32
N SER A 16 9.43 -0.06 7.10
CA SER A 16 10.01 -1.36 7.45
C SER A 16 9.82 -1.60 8.94
N PHE A 17 9.19 -2.70 9.30
CA PHE A 17 8.85 -2.97 10.69
C PHE A 17 8.81 -4.46 10.98
N SER A 18 8.92 -4.78 12.27
CA SER A 18 8.68 -6.11 12.79
C SER A 18 7.58 -6.05 13.83
N HIS A 19 6.88 -7.14 14.06
CA HIS A 19 5.87 -7.20 15.09
C HIS A 19 5.81 -8.55 15.76
N HIS A 20 5.25 -8.55 16.96
CA HIS A 20 4.80 -9.74 17.67
C HIS A 20 3.29 -9.67 17.76
N TYR A 21 2.63 -10.72 17.32
CA TYR A 21 1.19 -10.77 17.17
C TYR A 21 0.56 -11.62 18.28
N PHE A 22 -0.61 -11.18 18.74
CA PHE A 22 -1.41 -11.92 19.72
C PHE A 22 -2.83 -12.02 19.19
N SER A 23 -3.27 -13.25 18.94
CA SER A 23 -4.58 -13.50 18.34
C SER A 23 -5.70 -13.09 19.26
N LYS A 24 -6.71 -12.40 18.72
CA LYS A 24 -7.88 -11.98 19.48
C LYS A 24 -8.72 -13.13 20.01
N GLU A 25 -8.45 -14.35 19.57
CA GLU A 25 -9.14 -15.54 20.06
C GLU A 25 -8.66 -15.98 21.44
N THR A 26 -7.56 -15.42 21.95
CA THR A 26 -6.88 -15.90 23.16
C THR A 26 -6.42 -14.75 24.06
N ASP A 27 -7.33 -13.96 24.62
CA ASP A 27 -6.98 -12.88 25.57
C ASP A 27 -5.81 -12.01 25.10
N ALA A 28 -5.87 -11.56 23.86
CA ALA A 28 -4.75 -10.89 23.19
C ALA A 28 -4.24 -9.68 23.97
N GLN A 29 -5.14 -8.85 24.48
CA GLN A 29 -4.75 -7.63 25.18
C GLN A 29 -3.96 -7.91 26.44
N GLU A 30 -4.42 -8.85 27.27
CA GLU A 30 -3.73 -9.22 28.49
C GLU A 30 -2.37 -9.86 28.21
N ARG A 31 -2.32 -10.76 27.24
CA ARG A 31 -1.09 -11.47 26.87
C ARG A 31 -0.07 -10.49 26.30
N ALA A 32 -0.51 -9.58 25.43
CA ALA A 32 0.38 -8.58 24.82
C ALA A 32 0.87 -7.59 25.88
N ASN A 33 0.02 -7.10 26.74
CA ASN A 33 0.40 -6.21 27.82
C ASN A 33 1.43 -6.85 28.74
N LYS A 34 1.23 -8.10 29.12
CA LYS A 34 2.16 -8.82 29.98
C LYS A 34 3.51 -9.03 29.29
N ALA A 35 3.47 -9.46 28.03
CA ALA A 35 4.69 -9.70 27.27
C ALA A 35 5.52 -8.41 27.13
N PHE A 36 4.87 -7.31 26.82
CA PHE A 36 5.56 -6.03 26.65
C PHE A 36 6.10 -5.52 28.00
N GLN A 37 5.30 -5.66 29.06
CA GLN A 37 5.72 -5.26 30.39
C GLN A 37 6.94 -6.06 30.86
N ASP A 38 6.94 -7.36 30.67
CA ASP A 38 8.07 -8.22 31.05
C ASP A 38 9.32 -7.85 30.24
N PHE A 39 9.15 -7.56 28.96
CA PHE A 39 10.24 -7.10 28.10
C PHE A 39 10.86 -5.79 28.63
N GLN A 40 10.00 -4.84 29.00
CA GLN A 40 10.47 -3.53 29.48
C GLN A 40 11.15 -3.62 30.85
N MET A 41 10.66 -4.50 31.73
CA MET A 41 11.14 -4.57 33.10
C MET A 41 12.42 -5.38 33.26
N ASP A 42 12.50 -6.54 32.62
CA ASP A 42 13.63 -7.46 32.82
C ASP A 42 14.23 -8.02 31.53
N GLY A 43 13.88 -7.43 30.39
CA GLY A 43 14.44 -7.82 29.10
C GLY A 43 14.01 -9.18 28.60
N THR A 44 12.92 -9.73 29.15
CA THR A 44 12.38 -11.01 28.68
C THR A 44 12.08 -10.92 27.17
N GLU A 45 12.49 -11.94 26.42
CA GLU A 45 12.31 -11.98 24.99
C GLU A 45 10.82 -11.87 24.62
N LEU A 46 10.51 -10.98 23.66
CA LEU A 46 9.16 -10.84 23.13
C LEU A 46 8.83 -12.04 22.26
N THR A 47 7.76 -12.73 22.58
CA THR A 47 7.21 -13.82 21.78
C THR A 47 5.72 -13.64 21.63
N GLY A 48 5.20 -14.04 20.49
CA GLY A 48 3.77 -13.93 20.20
C GLY A 48 3.27 -15.14 19.42
N ASP A 49 2.06 -15.02 18.92
CA ASP A 49 1.44 -16.05 18.11
C ASP A 49 1.94 -15.94 16.65
N PRO A 50 1.87 -17.02 15.87
CA PRO A 50 2.17 -16.96 14.46
C PRO A 50 1.17 -16.03 13.72
N PHE A 51 1.68 -15.22 12.81
CA PHE A 51 0.83 -14.37 11.97
C PHE A 51 0.94 -14.82 10.52
N PHE A 52 -0.19 -14.90 9.81
CA PHE A 52 -0.25 -15.47 8.47
C PHE A 52 0.56 -14.72 7.42
N LEU A 53 0.84 -13.44 7.64
CA LEU A 53 1.67 -12.62 6.75
C LEU A 53 3.13 -12.53 7.19
N GLY A 54 3.48 -13.18 8.30
CA GLY A 54 4.85 -13.18 8.81
C GLY A 54 5.10 -12.14 9.87
N LYS A 55 6.37 -12.04 10.27
CA LYS A 55 6.81 -11.23 11.40
C LYS A 55 7.52 -9.96 10.98
N ASN A 56 8.23 -10.01 9.87
CA ASN A 56 9.06 -8.90 9.39
C ASN A 56 8.54 -8.39 8.07
N PHE A 57 8.48 -7.07 7.95
CA PHE A 57 8.00 -6.39 6.74
C PHE A 57 9.05 -5.38 6.30
N TYR A 58 9.36 -5.39 5.02
CA TYR A 58 10.42 -4.57 4.45
C TYR A 58 9.85 -3.68 3.35
N GLN A 59 10.04 -2.37 3.50
CA GLN A 59 9.63 -1.37 2.51
C GLN A 59 8.19 -1.52 2.01
N ASN A 60 7.26 -1.70 2.94
CA ASN A 60 5.85 -1.74 2.61
C ASN A 60 5.29 -0.33 2.48
N SER A 61 4.53 -0.09 1.39
CA SER A 61 3.84 1.19 1.20
C SER A 61 2.66 1.32 2.17
N GLY A 62 2.17 2.55 2.32
CA GLY A 62 0.97 2.79 3.11
C GLY A 62 -0.23 1.97 2.62
N ASP A 63 -0.40 1.85 1.30
CA ASP A 63 -1.48 1.06 0.71
C ASP A 63 -1.37 -0.42 1.04
N GLU A 64 -0.15 -0.97 1.04
CA GLU A 64 0.08 -2.35 1.42
C GLU A 64 -0.25 -2.59 2.90
N ILE A 65 0.18 -1.69 3.77
CA ILE A 65 -0.12 -1.77 5.20
C ILE A 65 -1.62 -1.67 5.44
N LYS A 66 -2.29 -0.73 4.79
CA LYS A 66 -3.73 -0.55 4.90
C LYS A 66 -4.49 -1.80 4.46
N ARG A 67 -4.06 -2.40 3.36
CA ARG A 67 -4.69 -3.61 2.83
C ARG A 67 -4.49 -4.82 3.75
N ASN A 68 -3.30 -4.95 4.33
CA ASN A 68 -2.93 -6.12 5.14
C ASN A 68 -3.32 -6.00 6.61
N PHE A 69 -3.34 -4.80 7.16
CA PHE A 69 -3.56 -4.57 8.59
C PHE A 69 -4.74 -3.65 8.90
N GLY A 70 -5.24 -2.91 7.92
CA GLY A 70 -6.31 -1.94 8.10
C GLY A 70 -5.81 -0.51 8.24
N GLU A 71 -6.73 0.44 8.07
CA GLU A 71 -6.41 1.86 8.08
C GLU A 71 -5.90 2.35 9.44
N LEU A 72 -6.50 1.87 10.53
CA LEU A 72 -6.08 2.27 11.87
C LEU A 72 -4.63 1.90 12.15
N PHE A 73 -4.20 0.73 11.68
CA PHE A 73 -2.83 0.29 11.84
C PHE A 73 -1.87 1.17 11.03
N LEU A 74 -2.26 1.59 9.83
CA LEU A 74 -1.47 2.51 9.03
C LEU A 74 -1.31 3.86 9.74
N LEU A 75 -2.39 4.43 10.26
CA LEU A 75 -2.35 5.68 11.01
C LEU A 75 -1.43 5.56 12.22
N LEU A 76 -1.46 4.42 12.88
CA LEU A 76 -0.58 4.15 14.00
C LEU A 76 0.89 4.12 13.59
N ILE A 77 1.22 3.37 12.55
CA ILE A 77 2.61 3.23 12.06
C ILE A 77 3.19 4.59 11.69
N GLN A 78 2.39 5.49 11.14
CA GLN A 78 2.83 6.82 10.75
C GLN A 78 3.29 7.68 11.95
N GLU A 79 2.83 7.37 13.15
CA GLU A 79 3.12 8.15 14.35
C GLU A 79 4.15 7.50 15.28
N LEU A 80 4.57 6.26 14.99
CA LEU A 80 5.49 5.55 15.86
C LEU A 80 6.92 6.10 15.73
N PRO A 81 7.67 6.14 16.84
CA PRO A 81 9.09 6.42 16.77
C PRO A 81 9.85 5.25 16.14
N VAL A 82 10.92 5.53 15.41
CA VAL A 82 11.79 4.50 14.85
C VAL A 82 12.72 3.91 15.91
N ASN A 83 13.10 2.66 15.72
CA ASN A 83 14.05 1.93 16.56
C ASN A 83 13.59 1.72 17.99
N GLU A 84 12.30 1.67 18.22
CA GLU A 84 11.70 1.35 19.52
C GLU A 84 10.56 0.35 19.36
N TRP A 85 10.46 -0.58 20.31
CA TRP A 85 9.27 -1.39 20.45
C TRP A 85 8.14 -0.56 21.06
N SER A 86 6.96 -0.70 20.52
CA SER A 86 5.78 0.05 20.93
C SER A 86 4.57 -0.87 20.95
N GLY A 87 3.68 -0.61 21.89
CA GLY A 87 2.43 -1.35 21.93
C GLY A 87 1.95 -1.64 23.33
N PRO A 88 0.99 -2.56 23.48
CA PRO A 88 0.30 -3.23 22.37
C PRO A 88 -0.64 -2.30 21.61
N HIS A 89 -0.80 -2.60 20.32
CA HIS A 89 -1.69 -1.85 19.43
C HIS A 89 -2.72 -2.79 18.81
N GLU A 90 -3.96 -2.36 18.76
CA GLU A 90 -5.04 -3.18 18.23
C GLU A 90 -5.13 -3.11 16.70
N SER A 91 -5.42 -4.26 16.08
CA SER A 91 -5.80 -4.34 14.67
C SER A 91 -7.04 -5.22 14.53
N ALA A 92 -7.50 -5.42 13.30
CA ALA A 92 -8.63 -6.31 13.04
C ALA A 92 -8.34 -7.77 13.46
N PHE A 93 -7.06 -8.14 13.58
CA PHE A 93 -6.64 -9.52 13.87
C PHE A 93 -6.37 -9.78 15.35
N GLY A 94 -6.09 -8.76 16.12
CA GLY A 94 -5.72 -8.88 17.53
C GLY A 94 -4.83 -7.75 17.98
N GLU A 95 -3.84 -8.07 18.81
CA GLU A 95 -2.90 -7.08 19.33
C GLU A 95 -1.51 -7.28 18.71
N HIS A 96 -0.80 -6.19 18.54
CA HIS A 96 0.55 -6.18 17.98
C HIS A 96 1.49 -5.36 18.84
N ILE A 97 2.68 -5.90 19.09
CA ILE A 97 3.81 -5.13 19.62
C ILE A 97 4.71 -4.88 18.42
N VAL A 98 4.99 -3.61 18.11
CA VAL A 98 5.58 -3.20 16.84
C VAL A 98 6.93 -2.53 17.05
N PHE A 99 7.90 -2.87 16.21
CA PHE A 99 9.18 -2.20 16.13
C PHE A 99 9.32 -1.59 14.74
N LEU A 100 9.23 -0.27 14.65
CA LEU A 100 9.40 0.44 13.40
C LEU A 100 10.89 0.63 13.14
N LYS A 101 11.42 -0.04 12.12
CA LYS A 101 12.85 -0.03 11.83
C LYS A 101 13.27 1.17 11.01
N ASP A 102 12.49 1.53 10.00
CA ASP A 102 12.84 2.57 9.05
C ASP A 102 11.62 3.10 8.34
N VAL A 103 11.67 4.39 8.00
CA VAL A 103 10.67 5.06 7.18
C VAL A 103 11.43 5.74 6.05
N SER A 104 11.15 5.31 4.81
CA SER A 104 11.69 5.97 3.63
C SER A 104 10.66 6.92 3.07
N ALA A 105 10.95 8.22 3.14
CA ALA A 105 10.02 9.24 2.67
C ALA A 105 9.77 9.09 1.18
N GLY A 106 8.50 9.28 0.78
CA GLY A 106 8.14 9.28 -0.62
C GLY A 106 8.78 10.44 -1.37
N PHE A 107 8.95 10.28 -2.67
CA PHE A 107 9.56 11.31 -3.49
C PHE A 107 9.13 11.17 -4.94
N LEU A 108 9.26 12.26 -5.69
CA LEU A 108 9.10 12.25 -7.14
C LEU A 108 10.48 12.11 -7.76
N PRO A 109 10.78 10.99 -8.46
CA PRO A 109 12.07 10.85 -9.13
C PRO A 109 12.23 11.92 -10.22
N PRO A 110 13.46 12.36 -10.51
CA PRO A 110 13.70 13.27 -11.62
C PRO A 110 13.37 12.56 -12.94
N LEU A 111 13.00 13.36 -13.96
CA LEU A 111 12.60 12.82 -15.27
C LEU A 111 13.64 11.86 -15.84
N GLU A 112 14.91 12.16 -15.68
CA GLU A 112 16.01 11.33 -16.22
C GLU A 112 15.98 9.89 -15.69
N LYS A 113 15.47 9.69 -14.49
CA LYS A 113 15.40 8.36 -13.85
C LYS A 113 14.23 7.54 -14.36
N VAL A 114 13.20 8.19 -14.88
CA VAL A 114 11.97 7.53 -15.30
C VAL A 114 11.66 7.77 -16.78
N ILE A 115 12.62 8.32 -17.52
CA ILE A 115 12.38 8.76 -18.89
C ILE A 115 11.87 7.64 -19.79
N SER A 116 12.43 6.45 -19.69
CA SER A 116 11.99 5.30 -20.51
C SER A 116 10.54 4.92 -20.21
N ARG A 117 10.17 4.92 -18.95
CA ARG A 117 8.81 4.62 -18.52
C ARG A 117 7.85 5.71 -18.97
N VAL A 118 8.25 6.98 -18.84
CA VAL A 118 7.45 8.11 -19.30
C VAL A 118 7.20 8.05 -20.79
N GLN A 119 8.23 7.74 -21.57
CA GLN A 119 8.12 7.60 -23.02
C GLN A 119 7.15 6.48 -23.39
N GLN A 120 7.25 5.34 -22.72
CA GLN A 120 6.35 4.21 -22.97
C GLN A 120 4.92 4.55 -22.61
N ASP A 121 4.70 5.19 -21.48
CA ASP A 121 3.36 5.60 -21.02
C ASP A 121 2.76 6.61 -21.98
N TYR A 122 3.56 7.55 -22.47
CA TYR A 122 3.11 8.53 -23.47
C TYR A 122 2.66 7.85 -24.77
N LEU A 123 3.47 6.88 -25.26
CA LEU A 123 3.12 6.16 -26.49
C LEU A 123 1.85 5.32 -26.29
N THR A 124 1.70 4.68 -25.13
CA THR A 124 0.51 3.91 -24.82
C THR A 124 -0.74 4.80 -24.80
N GLN A 125 -0.65 5.96 -24.16
CA GLN A 125 -1.76 6.91 -24.14
C GLN A 125 -2.12 7.40 -25.53
N ALA A 126 -1.11 7.73 -26.35
CA ALA A 126 -1.32 8.18 -27.71
C ALA A 126 -2.01 7.09 -28.56
N GLN A 127 -1.61 5.83 -28.39
CA GLN A 127 -2.22 4.70 -29.08
C GLN A 127 -3.69 4.53 -28.63
N ASP A 128 -3.94 4.60 -27.33
CA ASP A 128 -5.30 4.47 -26.80
C ASP A 128 -6.21 5.57 -27.30
N GLU A 129 -5.72 6.81 -27.36
CA GLU A 129 -6.46 7.93 -27.90
C GLU A 129 -6.75 7.76 -29.39
N ALA A 130 -5.78 7.28 -30.16
CA ALA A 130 -5.95 7.01 -31.57
C ALA A 130 -6.97 5.91 -31.83
N VAL A 131 -6.96 4.84 -31.04
CA VAL A 131 -7.94 3.76 -31.12
C VAL A 131 -9.33 4.26 -30.78
N ALA A 132 -9.46 5.03 -29.71
CA ALA A 132 -10.75 5.60 -29.30
C ALA A 132 -11.33 6.50 -30.39
N LYS A 133 -10.50 7.33 -31.00
CA LYS A 133 -10.91 8.20 -32.11
C LYS A 133 -11.37 7.38 -33.31
N TYR A 134 -10.63 6.34 -33.66
CA TYR A 134 -10.98 5.44 -34.77
C TYR A 134 -12.32 4.76 -34.53
N ILE A 135 -12.56 4.28 -33.33
CA ILE A 135 -13.84 3.67 -32.94
C ILE A 135 -14.99 4.67 -33.06
N ASP A 136 -14.79 5.91 -32.63
CA ASP A 136 -15.81 6.95 -32.76
C ASP A 136 -16.12 7.26 -34.22
N GLU A 137 -15.12 7.30 -35.08
CA GLU A 137 -15.29 7.50 -36.52
C GLU A 137 -16.11 6.34 -37.14
N ILE A 138 -15.80 5.12 -36.77
CA ILE A 138 -16.55 3.94 -37.21
C ILE A 138 -18.01 4.01 -36.75
N ARG A 139 -18.23 4.37 -35.50
CA ARG A 139 -19.60 4.50 -34.96
C ARG A 139 -20.40 5.56 -35.72
N SER A 140 -19.76 6.68 -36.02
CA SER A 140 -20.39 7.73 -36.80
C SER A 140 -20.77 7.25 -38.20
N GLU A 141 -19.89 6.54 -38.88
CA GLU A 141 -20.15 5.98 -40.21
C GLU A 141 -21.28 4.93 -40.15
N TYR A 142 -21.29 4.06 -39.16
CA TYR A 142 -22.36 3.11 -39.00
C TYR A 142 -23.69 3.76 -38.68
N SER A 143 -23.70 4.83 -37.94
CA SER A 143 -24.91 5.60 -37.64
C SER A 143 -25.50 6.23 -38.89
N VAL A 144 -24.65 6.66 -39.84
CA VAL A 144 -25.08 7.21 -41.12
C VAL A 144 -25.56 6.13 -42.07
N VAL A 145 -24.90 4.99 -42.08
CA VAL A 145 -25.18 3.85 -43.00
C VAL A 145 -26.40 3.07 -42.57
N ILE A 146 -26.67 2.94 -41.29
CA ILE A 146 -27.83 2.19 -40.78
C ILE A 146 -29.12 2.83 -41.25
N ASN A 147 -29.83 2.15 -42.09
CA ASN A 147 -31.13 2.61 -42.58
C ASN A 147 -32.15 2.50 -41.46
N PRO A 148 -32.92 3.55 -41.14
CA PRO A 148 -33.95 3.51 -40.10
C PRO A 148 -35.02 2.46 -40.39
N ASN A 149 -35.21 2.09 -41.64
CA ASN A 149 -36.18 1.05 -42.05
C ASN A 149 -35.62 -0.35 -41.96
N TYR A 150 -34.37 -0.52 -41.67
CA TYR A 150 -33.72 -1.82 -41.54
C TYR A 150 -34.03 -2.40 -40.19
N LYS A 151 -34.67 -3.59 -40.19
CA LYS A 151 -35.04 -4.27 -38.96
C LYS A 151 -34.25 -5.57 -38.83
N PHE A 152 -33.70 -5.74 -37.66
CA PHE A 152 -32.98 -6.96 -37.30
C PHE A 152 -33.91 -7.98 -36.65
#